data_1c016c764db2a78f536efb40be3f7a2e
#
_entry.id   1c016c764db2a78f536efb40be3f7a2e
#
_cell.length_a   1.000
_cell.length_b   1.000
_cell.length_c   1.000
_cell.angle_alpha   90.00
_cell.angle_beta   90.00
_cell.angle_gamma   90.00
#
_symmetry.space_group_name_H-M   'P 1'
#
loop_
_entity.id
_entity.type
_entity.pdbx_description
1 polymer ?
#
loop_
_entity_poly.entity_id
_entity_poly.type
_entity_poly.pdbx_seq_one_letter_code
_entity_poly.pdbx_strand_id
1 'polypeptide(L)'
;MRAPNWQLPFELMCDASDFAIGAVLGQREDGKPYVIYYASKTLNEAQRNYTTTKRELLVVVFALDNFRAYLVGSFIIVFTDHSALKYLLTKQDAKARCKSKMQKQG
;
A
#
# COMPACT_ATOMS: atom_id res chain seq x y z
N MET A 1 15.54 -4.04 8.06
CA MET A 1 14.43 -3.10 8.17
C MET A 1 14.77 -2.03 9.20
N ARG A 2 14.34 -0.81 8.98
CA ARG A 2 14.67 0.32 9.84
C ARG A 2 13.42 0.87 10.49
N ALA A 3 13.59 1.55 11.63
CA ALA A 3 12.51 2.29 12.25
C ALA A 3 12.13 3.48 11.35
N PRO A 4 10.85 3.85 11.30
CA PRO A 4 10.41 4.96 10.46
C PRO A 4 10.82 6.30 11.04
N ASN A 5 11.03 7.27 10.14
CA ASN A 5 11.12 8.67 10.50
C ASN A 5 9.74 9.31 10.29
N TRP A 6 9.08 9.64 11.39
CA TRP A 6 7.69 10.10 11.35
C TRP A 6 7.50 11.46 10.70
N GLN A 7 8.60 12.19 10.42
CA GLN A 7 8.55 13.46 9.75
C GLN A 7 8.61 13.35 8.23
N LEU A 8 8.96 12.19 7.72
CA LEU A 8 9.06 11.95 6.28
C LEU A 8 7.79 11.27 5.77
N PRO A 9 7.42 11.52 4.51
CA PRO A 9 6.32 10.75 3.91
C PRO A 9 6.71 9.30 3.74
N PHE A 10 5.72 8.43 3.81
CA PHE A 10 5.91 7.01 3.53
C PHE A 10 5.74 6.73 2.05
N GLU A 11 6.48 5.75 1.57
CA GLU A 11 6.33 5.24 0.21
C GLU A 11 5.89 3.79 0.30
N LEU A 12 4.84 3.48 -0.43
CA LEU A 12 4.26 2.14 -0.45
C LEU A 12 4.37 1.61 -1.86
N MET A 13 5.17 0.56 -2.05
CA MET A 13 5.32 -0.08 -3.34
C MET A 13 4.51 -1.36 -3.35
N CYS A 14 3.61 -1.46 -4.33
CA CYS A 14 2.67 -2.56 -4.45
C CYS A 14 2.95 -3.34 -5.73
N ASP A 15 2.97 -4.65 -5.62
CA ASP A 15 3.18 -5.52 -6.75
C ASP A 15 2.21 -6.70 -6.69
N ALA A 16 1.73 -7.12 -7.84
CA ALA A 16 0.81 -8.24 -7.94
C ALA A 16 1.24 -9.17 -9.06
N SER A 17 1.28 -10.45 -8.75
CA SER A 17 1.49 -11.50 -9.75
C SER A 17 0.21 -12.33 -9.86
N ASP A 18 0.26 -13.37 -10.69
CA ASP A 18 -0.91 -14.25 -10.85
C ASP A 18 -1.27 -15.02 -9.59
N PHE A 19 -0.31 -15.22 -8.69
CA PHE A 19 -0.50 -16.09 -7.54
C PHE A 19 -0.37 -15.37 -6.19
N ALA A 20 0.23 -14.20 -6.18
CA ALA A 20 0.54 -13.53 -4.92
C ALA A 20 0.55 -12.01 -5.10
N ILE A 21 0.34 -11.33 -3.99
CA ILE A 21 0.50 -9.88 -3.92
C ILE A 21 1.53 -9.55 -2.86
N GLY A 22 2.23 -8.45 -3.06
CA GLY A 22 3.26 -8.00 -2.13
C GLY A 22 3.23 -6.50 -1.99
N ALA A 23 3.66 -6.03 -0.84
CA ALA A 23 3.75 -4.61 -0.55
C ALA A 23 4.98 -4.33 0.29
N VAL A 24 5.68 -3.26 -0.04
CA VAL A 24 6.87 -2.82 0.69
C VAL A 24 6.60 -1.41 1.18
N LEU A 25 6.71 -1.21 2.49
CA LEU A 25 6.63 0.09 3.11
C LEU A 25 8.04 0.61 3.30
N GLY A 26 8.30 1.80 2.79
CA GLY A 26 9.62 2.41 2.90
C GLY A 26 9.53 3.91 3.03
N GLN A 27 10.69 4.51 3.13
CA GLN A 27 10.86 5.94 3.12
C GLN A 27 12.12 6.28 2.34
N ARG A 28 12.26 7.54 2.01
CA ARG A 28 13.44 8.02 1.28
C ARG A 28 14.15 9.06 2.12
N GLU A 29 15.41 8.85 2.39
CA GLU A 29 16.23 9.75 3.16
C GLU A 29 17.45 10.12 2.34
N ASP A 30 17.64 11.42 2.12
CA ASP A 30 18.73 11.94 1.27
C ASP A 30 18.74 11.33 -0.13
N GLY A 31 17.54 11.09 -0.67
CA GLY A 31 17.38 10.49 -1.98
C GLY A 31 17.56 8.99 -2.03
N LYS A 32 17.86 8.35 -0.91
CA LYS A 32 18.09 6.91 -0.86
C LYS A 32 16.90 6.20 -0.21
N PRO A 33 16.30 5.23 -0.90
CA PRO A 33 15.19 4.49 -0.32
C PRO A 33 15.69 3.49 0.74
N TYR A 34 14.86 3.26 1.75
CA TYR A 34 15.09 2.18 2.70
C TYR A 34 13.77 1.54 3.09
N VAL A 35 13.83 0.26 3.41
CA VAL A 35 12.66 -0.55 3.74
C VAL A 35 12.38 -0.49 5.23
N ILE A 36 11.13 -0.22 5.58
CA ILE A 36 10.67 -0.26 6.96
C ILE A 36 10.03 -1.62 7.24
N TYR A 37 9.15 -2.06 6.35
CA TYR A 37 8.43 -3.31 6.52
C TYR A 37 7.94 -3.82 5.16
N TYR A 38 7.69 -5.11 5.07
CA TYR A 38 7.05 -5.66 3.88
C TYR A 38 6.02 -6.70 4.29
N ALA A 39 5.07 -6.97 3.39
CA ALA A 39 4.07 -8.00 3.58
C ALA A 39 3.74 -8.65 2.24
N SER A 40 3.37 -9.91 2.28
CA SER A 40 2.94 -10.63 1.10
C SER A 40 1.79 -11.55 1.44
N LYS A 41 1.02 -11.91 0.42
CA LYS A 41 -0.13 -12.79 0.59
C LYS A 41 -0.31 -13.61 -0.68
N THR A 42 -0.52 -14.92 -0.50
CA THR A 42 -0.89 -15.79 -1.60
C THR A 42 -2.36 -15.57 -1.93
N LEU A 43 -2.67 -15.47 -3.22
CA LEU A 43 -4.04 -15.28 -3.67
C LEU A 43 -4.79 -16.60 -3.65
N ASN A 44 -6.04 -16.57 -3.22
CA ASN A 44 -6.92 -17.74 -3.36
C ASN A 44 -7.40 -17.86 -4.80
N GLU A 45 -8.10 -18.93 -5.10
CA GLU A 45 -8.54 -19.22 -6.47
C GLU A 45 -9.43 -18.10 -7.04
N ALA A 46 -10.37 -17.60 -6.25
CA ALA A 46 -11.26 -16.53 -6.69
C ALA A 46 -10.49 -15.25 -7.00
N GLN A 47 -9.51 -14.91 -6.17
CA GLN A 47 -8.70 -13.70 -6.33
C GLN A 47 -7.77 -13.81 -7.54
N ARG A 48 -7.29 -15.01 -7.86
CA ARG A 48 -6.46 -15.21 -9.05
C ARG A 48 -7.22 -14.95 -10.35
N ASN A 49 -8.53 -15.04 -10.31
CA ASN A 49 -9.38 -14.75 -11.47
C ASN A 49 -9.78 -13.27 -11.58
N TYR A 50 -9.33 -12.44 -10.68
CA TYR A 50 -9.61 -11.01 -10.74
C TYR A 50 -8.95 -10.39 -11.98
N THR A 51 -9.58 -9.32 -12.49
CA THR A 51 -8.96 -8.50 -13.52
C THR A 51 -7.70 -7.83 -12.96
N THR A 52 -6.85 -7.33 -13.86
CA THR A 52 -5.64 -6.60 -13.44
C THR A 52 -6.00 -5.43 -12.53
N THR A 53 -7.02 -4.66 -12.88
CA THR A 53 -7.44 -3.53 -12.07
C THR A 53 -7.89 -3.98 -10.67
N LYS A 54 -8.67 -5.04 -10.58
CA LYS A 54 -9.11 -5.55 -9.27
C LYS A 54 -7.94 -6.05 -8.44
N ARG A 55 -6.96 -6.70 -9.07
CA ARG A 55 -5.77 -7.16 -8.36
C ARG A 55 -4.93 -6.00 -7.83
N GLU A 56 -4.79 -4.94 -8.62
CA GLU A 56 -4.08 -3.75 -8.17
C GLU A 56 -4.76 -3.10 -6.97
N LEU A 57 -6.09 -2.98 -7.01
CA LEU A 57 -6.85 -2.47 -5.88
C LEU A 57 -6.70 -3.38 -4.66
N LEU A 58 -6.72 -4.67 -4.87
CA LEU A 58 -6.58 -5.64 -3.78
C LEU A 58 -5.22 -5.49 -3.09
N VAL A 59 -4.14 -5.32 -3.85
CA VAL A 59 -2.82 -5.19 -3.24
C VAL A 59 -2.69 -3.88 -2.48
N VAL A 60 -3.26 -2.79 -2.97
CA VAL A 60 -3.23 -1.51 -2.27
C VAL A 60 -4.01 -1.60 -0.96
N VAL A 61 -5.21 -2.17 -1.00
CA VAL A 61 -6.02 -2.36 0.21
C VAL A 61 -5.31 -3.26 1.22
N PHE A 62 -4.74 -4.36 0.75
CA PHE A 62 -3.97 -5.26 1.59
C PHE A 62 -2.80 -4.53 2.26
N ALA A 63 -2.08 -3.72 1.50
CA ALA A 63 -0.95 -2.97 2.02
C ALA A 63 -1.39 -1.95 3.07
N LEU A 64 -2.44 -1.20 2.80
CA LEU A 64 -2.95 -0.20 3.74
C LEU A 64 -3.45 -0.87 5.03
N ASP A 65 -4.12 -2.01 4.91
CA ASP A 65 -4.57 -2.75 6.09
C ASP A 65 -3.40 -3.25 6.95
N ASN A 66 -2.34 -3.73 6.30
CA ASN A 66 -1.18 -4.26 7.02
C ASN A 66 -0.35 -3.17 7.68
N PHE A 67 -0.28 -2.00 7.06
CA PHE A 67 0.64 -0.95 7.52
C PHE A 67 -0.08 0.22 8.20
N ARG A 68 -1.38 0.13 8.40
CA ARG A 68 -2.14 1.29 8.89
C ARG A 68 -1.67 1.82 10.24
N ALA A 69 -1.11 0.96 11.10
CA ALA A 69 -0.57 1.41 12.39
C ALA A 69 0.56 2.43 12.21
N TYR A 70 1.31 2.31 11.10
CA TYR A 70 2.37 3.25 10.75
C TYR A 70 1.82 4.48 10.01
N LEU A 71 0.72 4.31 9.30
CA LEU A 71 0.32 5.24 8.25
C LEU A 71 -0.73 6.26 8.69
N VAL A 72 -1.42 6.02 9.82
CA VAL A 72 -2.47 6.92 10.29
C VAL A 72 -1.90 8.30 10.58
N GLY A 73 -2.48 9.33 9.94
CA GLY A 73 -2.02 10.70 10.08
C GLY A 73 -0.82 11.07 9.23
N SER A 74 -0.33 10.15 8.40
CA SER A 74 0.85 10.38 7.57
C SER A 74 0.49 10.47 6.10
N PHE A 75 1.28 11.22 5.35
CA PHE A 75 1.20 11.20 3.89
C PHE A 75 1.86 9.95 3.34
N ILE A 76 1.23 9.36 2.34
CA ILE A 76 1.69 8.13 1.72
C ILE A 76 1.72 8.34 0.22
N ILE A 77 2.81 7.96 -0.42
CA ILE A 77 2.89 7.90 -1.87
C ILE A 77 2.81 6.43 -2.24
N VAL A 78 1.74 6.07 -2.93
CA VAL A 78 1.49 4.68 -3.33
C VAL A 78 1.98 4.51 -4.76
N PHE A 79 2.92 3.59 -4.96
CA PHE A 79 3.45 3.25 -6.26
C PHE A 79 2.87 1.92 -6.72
N THR A 80 2.28 1.93 -7.91
CA THR A 80 1.84 0.72 -8.59
C THR A 80 2.55 0.65 -9.93
N ASP A 81 2.28 -0.40 -10.70
CA ASP A 81 2.88 -0.54 -12.03
C ASP A 81 2.54 0.61 -12.97
N HIS A 82 1.43 1.30 -12.74
CA HIS A 82 0.91 2.28 -13.69
C HIS A 82 0.92 3.71 -13.17
N SER A 83 1.05 3.93 -11.86
CA SER A 83 0.91 5.28 -11.34
C SER A 83 1.50 5.43 -9.95
N ALA A 84 1.69 6.69 -9.55
CA ALA A 84 2.02 7.05 -8.18
C ALA A 84 0.90 7.95 -7.67
N LEU A 85 0.32 7.59 -6.53
CA LEU A 85 -0.78 8.32 -5.93
C LEU A 85 -0.39 8.80 -4.55
N LYS A 86 -0.63 10.07 -4.29
CA LYS A 86 -0.40 10.64 -2.97
C LYS A 86 -1.68 10.55 -2.15
N TYR A 87 -1.57 10.09 -0.93
CA TYR A 87 -2.72 9.80 -0.09
C TYR A 87 -2.42 10.16 1.36
N LEU A 88 -3.42 10.73 2.05
CA LEU A 88 -3.35 11.00 3.49
C LEU A 88 -4.31 10.05 4.19
N LEU A 89 -3.79 9.19 5.05
CA LEU A 89 -4.60 8.24 5.78
C LEU A 89 -5.03 8.84 7.12
N THR A 90 -6.33 9.01 7.31
CA THR A 90 -6.90 9.46 8.57
C THR A 90 -7.28 8.26 9.43
N LYS A 91 -7.61 8.52 10.71
CA LYS A 91 -8.08 7.45 11.58
C LYS A 91 -9.34 6.78 11.07
N GLN A 92 -10.24 7.54 10.45
CA GLN A 92 -11.46 6.98 9.87
C GLN A 92 -11.16 6.08 8.69
N ASP A 93 -10.26 6.52 7.83
CA ASP A 93 -9.84 5.73 6.68
C ASP A 93 -9.19 4.43 7.10
N ALA A 94 -8.40 4.47 8.18
CA ALA A 94 -7.73 3.28 8.69
C ALA A 94 -8.70 2.23 9.20
N LYS A 95 -9.94 2.61 9.56
CA LYS A 95 -10.90 1.64 10.09
C LYS A 95 -11.57 0.82 8.99
N ALA A 96 -12.36 1.44 8.14
CA ALA A 96 -13.16 0.69 7.19
C ALA A 96 -13.33 1.36 5.83
N ARG A 97 -12.97 2.62 5.72
CA ARG A 97 -13.29 3.39 4.53
C ARG A 97 -12.18 3.48 3.48
N CYS A 98 -11.02 2.94 3.77
CA CYS A 98 -9.93 2.87 2.81
C CYS A 98 -10.38 2.27 1.50
N LYS A 99 -11.10 1.15 1.56
CA LYS A 99 -11.55 0.44 0.37
C LYS A 99 -12.43 1.30 -0.51
N SER A 100 -13.38 1.99 0.09
CA SER A 100 -14.30 2.85 -0.67
C SER A 100 -13.56 3.99 -1.35
N LYS A 101 -12.63 4.63 -0.66
CA LYS A 101 -11.86 5.73 -1.24
C LYS A 101 -10.95 5.26 -2.36
N MET A 102 -10.30 4.14 -2.18
CA MET A 102 -9.44 3.59 -3.22
C MET A 102 -10.24 3.20 -4.46
N GLN A 103 -11.42 2.64 -4.27
CA GLN A 103 -12.29 2.29 -5.38
C GLN A 103 -12.77 3.52 -6.15
N LYS A 104 -13.06 4.62 -5.46
CA LYS A 104 -13.49 5.86 -6.11
C LYS A 104 -12.38 6.51 -6.91
N GLN A 105 -11.15 6.35 -6.49
CA GLN A 105 -10.01 6.92 -7.18
C GLN A 105 -9.50 6.04 -8.32
N GLY A 106 -9.80 4.78 -8.23
CA GLY A 106 -9.46 3.83 -9.29
C GLY A 106 -10.43 3.88 -10.43
#